data_32ac9de45c96bad368c2af068338224a
#
_entry.id   32ac9de45c96bad368c2af068338224a
#
_cell.length_a   1.000
_cell.length_b   1.000
_cell.length_c   1.000
_cell.angle_alpha   90.00
_cell.angle_beta   90.00
_cell.angle_gamma   90.00
#
_symmetry.space_group_name_H-M   'P 1'
#
loop_
_entity.id
_entity.type
_entity.pdbx_description
1 polymer ?
#
loop_
_entity_poly.entity_id
_entity_poly.type
_entity_poly.pdbx_seq_one_letter_code
_entity_poly.pdbx_strand_id
1 'polypeptide(L)'
;MEIKLISGALGAEVNGIDLKDSSLENWKKINNLLLEHKALFFRDQDITSEEQINLAKHFGPLERHIYVKGRKDYPEILRIIKAPEEKRQWGETWHTDVSYNPKPTKVIILRSIKVPPVGGDTMFSNMEIAYDTLSDKIKDKVNDKRAIHSSLGAAAFVDAYKEMEGNGNLDEYSNSHPVVRTHPETGKKILYVNSMYTKRILDLDENESSDILNEIFLHQERLDFTCRFKWTEN
;
A
#
# COMPACT_ATOMS: atom_id res chain seq x y z
N MET A 1 20.80 -14.24 9.36
CA MET A 1 19.92 -13.30 8.63
C MET A 1 20.68 -12.84 7.39
N GLU A 2 20.07 -13.01 6.23
CA GLU A 2 20.62 -12.57 4.95
C GLU A 2 19.60 -11.63 4.30
N ILE A 3 20.07 -10.56 3.66
CA ILE A 3 19.22 -9.56 3.02
C ILE A 3 19.61 -9.48 1.56
N LYS A 4 18.63 -9.70 0.67
CA LYS A 4 18.81 -9.60 -0.77
C LYS A 4 17.93 -8.47 -1.30
N LEU A 5 18.56 -7.41 -1.82
CA LEU A 5 17.84 -6.30 -2.40
C LEU A 5 17.09 -6.72 -3.68
N ILE A 6 15.84 -6.27 -3.82
CA ILE A 6 15.03 -6.49 -5.03
C ILE A 6 15.37 -5.44 -6.08
N SER A 7 15.52 -4.18 -5.66
CA SER A 7 15.99 -3.09 -6.53
C SER A 7 16.84 -2.10 -5.73
N GLY A 8 17.49 -1.17 -6.42
CA GLY A 8 18.22 -0.08 -5.77
C GLY A 8 17.33 0.95 -5.10
N ALA A 9 16.04 0.99 -5.43
CA ALA A 9 15.11 1.99 -4.91
C ALA A 9 14.40 1.55 -3.63
N LEU A 10 13.99 0.28 -3.55
CA LEU A 10 13.26 -0.31 -2.43
C LEU A 10 13.16 -1.82 -2.58
N GLY A 11 12.69 -2.46 -1.51
CA GLY A 11 12.37 -3.87 -1.48
C GLY A 11 13.55 -4.75 -1.11
N ALA A 12 13.38 -5.55 -0.07
CA ALA A 12 14.36 -6.55 0.36
C ALA A 12 13.70 -7.89 0.65
N GLU A 13 14.26 -8.95 0.11
CA GLU A 13 13.96 -10.32 0.52
C GLU A 13 14.83 -10.65 1.73
N VAL A 14 14.20 -11.07 2.83
CA VAL A 14 14.84 -11.28 4.12
C VAL A 14 14.78 -12.76 4.48
N ASN A 15 15.96 -13.39 4.59
CA ASN A 15 16.10 -14.79 4.96
C ASN A 15 16.62 -14.93 6.40
N GLY A 16 16.19 -15.98 7.09
CA GLY A 16 16.62 -16.27 8.47
C GLY A 16 15.91 -15.45 9.54
N ILE A 17 14.70 -14.96 9.23
CA ILE A 17 13.71 -14.47 10.18
C ILE A 17 12.52 -15.44 10.15
N ASP A 18 12.05 -15.86 11.31
CA ASP A 18 10.83 -16.62 11.48
C ASP A 18 9.69 -15.67 11.90
N LEU A 19 8.67 -15.53 11.06
CA LEU A 19 7.51 -14.67 11.34
C LEU A 19 6.56 -15.26 12.40
N LYS A 20 6.73 -16.51 12.81
CA LYS A 20 6.04 -17.09 13.98
C LYS A 20 6.55 -16.51 15.30
N ASP A 21 7.82 -16.10 15.32
CA ASP A 21 8.42 -15.41 16.47
C ASP A 21 7.89 -13.98 16.57
N SER A 22 6.85 -13.80 17.38
CA SER A 22 6.25 -12.50 17.69
C SER A 22 6.96 -11.76 18.83
N SER A 23 8.19 -12.11 19.18
CA SER A 23 8.96 -11.39 20.19
C SER A 23 9.22 -9.94 19.80
N LEU A 24 9.34 -9.09 20.81
CA LEU A 24 9.65 -7.67 20.59
C LEU A 24 11.00 -7.47 19.89
N GLU A 25 11.95 -8.37 20.14
CA GLU A 25 13.26 -8.32 19.49
C GLU A 25 13.16 -8.59 18.00
N ASN A 26 12.45 -9.66 17.63
CA ASN A 26 12.22 -10.02 16.22
C ASN A 26 11.45 -8.90 15.49
N TRP A 27 10.38 -8.38 16.11
CA TRP A 27 9.63 -7.27 15.55
C TRP A 27 10.50 -6.02 15.32
N LYS A 28 11.37 -5.64 16.29
CA LYS A 28 12.27 -4.50 16.10
C LYS A 28 13.21 -4.67 14.90
N LYS A 29 13.71 -5.88 14.67
CA LYS A 29 14.53 -6.19 13.47
C LYS A 29 13.71 -5.97 12.20
N ILE A 30 12.50 -6.52 12.14
CA ILE A 30 11.59 -6.36 11.00
C ILE A 30 11.24 -4.89 10.77
N ASN A 31 10.89 -4.14 11.82
CA ASN A 31 10.55 -2.73 11.68
C ASN A 31 11.72 -1.89 11.17
N ASN A 32 12.93 -2.10 11.68
CA ASN A 32 14.12 -1.39 11.21
C ASN A 32 14.39 -1.67 9.73
N LEU A 33 14.31 -2.93 9.31
CA LEU A 33 14.46 -3.31 7.90
C LEU A 33 13.35 -2.70 7.04
N LEU A 34 12.11 -2.65 7.54
CA LEU A 34 10.99 -2.03 6.81
C LEU A 34 11.23 -0.53 6.61
N LEU A 35 11.70 0.18 7.63
CA LEU A 35 12.04 1.60 7.54
C LEU A 35 13.20 1.87 6.56
N GLU A 36 14.14 0.94 6.47
CA GLU A 36 15.28 1.03 5.54
C GLU A 36 14.86 0.70 4.10
N HIS A 37 14.17 -0.43 3.90
CA HIS A 37 13.90 -0.99 2.57
C HIS A 37 12.49 -0.72 2.04
N LYS A 38 11.57 -0.15 2.81
CA LYS A 38 10.18 0.26 2.47
C LYS A 38 9.21 -0.89 2.18
N ALA A 39 9.69 -2.00 1.65
CA ALA A 39 8.93 -3.23 1.45
C ALA A 39 9.82 -4.43 1.79
N LEU A 40 9.29 -5.38 2.54
CA LEU A 40 10.01 -6.61 2.91
C LEU A 40 9.28 -7.82 2.37
N PHE A 41 10.05 -8.81 1.96
CA PHE A 41 9.57 -10.06 1.42
C PHE A 41 10.20 -11.22 2.17
N PHE A 42 9.37 -12.17 2.58
CA PHE A 42 9.79 -13.36 3.32
C PHE A 42 9.30 -14.59 2.57
N ARG A 43 10.19 -15.52 2.30
CA ARG A 43 9.88 -16.80 1.65
C ARG A 43 9.66 -17.89 2.68
N ASP A 44 8.91 -18.90 2.30
CA ASP A 44 8.74 -20.14 3.08
C ASP A 44 8.25 -19.90 4.53
N GLN A 45 7.31 -18.96 4.68
CA GLN A 45 6.72 -18.60 5.96
C GLN A 45 5.36 -19.28 6.16
N ASP A 46 5.38 -20.51 6.68
CA ASP A 46 4.15 -21.24 6.98
C ASP A 46 3.51 -20.73 8.29
N ILE A 47 3.03 -19.50 8.28
CA ILE A 47 2.36 -18.88 9.43
C ILE A 47 0.86 -19.13 9.40
N THR A 48 0.26 -19.28 10.58
CA THR A 48 -1.20 -19.31 10.76
C THR A 48 -1.80 -17.90 10.69
N SER A 49 -3.12 -17.81 10.59
CA SER A 49 -3.82 -16.51 10.68
C SER A 49 -3.61 -15.84 12.03
N GLU A 50 -3.51 -16.60 13.11
CA GLU A 50 -3.25 -16.07 14.45
C GLU A 50 -1.84 -15.47 14.55
N GLU A 51 -0.83 -16.17 14.02
CA GLU A 51 0.55 -15.66 13.98
C GLU A 51 0.67 -14.40 13.13
N GLN A 52 -0.03 -14.34 11.96
CA GLN A 52 -0.10 -13.14 11.14
C GLN A 52 -0.73 -11.96 11.91
N ILE A 53 -1.81 -12.19 12.64
CA ILE A 53 -2.46 -11.18 13.49
C ILE A 53 -1.53 -10.73 14.62
N ASN A 54 -0.81 -11.65 15.26
CA ASN A 54 0.11 -11.31 16.35
C ASN A 54 1.28 -10.46 15.86
N LEU A 55 1.84 -10.77 14.70
CA LEU A 55 2.84 -9.92 14.05
C LEU A 55 2.26 -8.52 13.73
N ALA A 56 1.07 -8.47 13.15
CA ALA A 56 0.45 -7.20 12.75
C ALA A 56 0.17 -6.27 13.93
N LYS A 57 -0.19 -6.78 15.11
CA LYS A 57 -0.44 -5.99 16.33
C LYS A 57 0.76 -5.14 16.78
N HIS A 58 1.98 -5.54 16.45
CA HIS A 58 3.17 -4.74 16.77
C HIS A 58 3.26 -3.42 16.00
N PHE A 59 2.60 -3.32 14.83
CA PHE A 59 2.58 -2.10 14.03
C PHE A 59 1.48 -1.11 14.44
N GLY A 60 0.52 -1.55 15.26
CA GLY A 60 -0.58 -0.74 15.75
C GLY A 60 -1.91 -1.49 15.87
N PRO A 61 -3.00 -0.78 16.11
CA PRO A 61 -4.33 -1.37 16.13
C PRO A 61 -4.68 -1.95 14.76
N LEU A 62 -5.32 -3.12 14.78
CA LEU A 62 -5.76 -3.77 13.56
C LEU A 62 -7.00 -3.07 12.99
N GLU A 63 -7.08 -3.01 11.67
CA GLU A 63 -8.21 -2.41 10.96
C GLU A 63 -9.08 -3.48 10.30
N ARG A 64 -10.37 -3.14 10.13
CA ARG A 64 -11.32 -3.88 9.30
C ARG A 64 -11.65 -3.05 8.08
N HIS A 65 -11.64 -3.68 6.94
CA HIS A 65 -11.99 -2.97 5.70
C HIS A 65 -13.45 -2.53 5.72
N ILE A 66 -13.72 -1.29 5.33
CA ILE A 66 -15.05 -0.68 5.44
C ILE A 66 -16.06 -1.22 4.44
N TYR A 67 -15.64 -1.80 3.33
CA TYR A 67 -16.51 -2.32 2.27
C TYR A 67 -16.52 -3.85 2.19
N VAL A 68 -15.46 -4.51 2.57
CA VAL A 68 -15.28 -5.94 2.39
C VAL A 68 -15.21 -6.64 3.73
N LYS A 69 -15.99 -7.71 3.89
CA LYS A 69 -15.91 -8.54 5.08
C LYS A 69 -14.60 -9.32 5.10
N GLY A 70 -13.93 -9.28 6.23
CA GLY A 70 -12.85 -10.20 6.52
C GLY A 70 -13.35 -11.61 6.80
N ARG A 71 -12.43 -12.52 7.06
CA ARG A 71 -12.74 -13.90 7.42
C ARG A 71 -13.59 -13.94 8.70
N LYS A 72 -14.49 -14.90 8.79
CA LYS A 72 -15.39 -15.04 9.95
C LYS A 72 -14.65 -15.10 11.29
N ASP A 73 -13.54 -15.84 11.33
CA ASP A 73 -12.76 -16.06 12.57
C ASP A 73 -11.67 -14.98 12.77
N TYR A 74 -11.31 -14.25 11.72
CA TYR A 74 -10.28 -13.20 11.70
C TYR A 74 -10.77 -12.04 10.81
N PRO A 75 -11.69 -11.19 11.31
CA PRO A 75 -12.33 -10.15 10.49
C PRO A 75 -11.38 -9.05 9.99
N GLU A 76 -10.17 -8.98 10.51
CA GLU A 76 -9.09 -8.11 10.06
C GLU A 76 -8.29 -8.69 8.87
N ILE A 77 -8.51 -9.97 8.54
CA ILE A 77 -7.86 -10.63 7.40
C ILE A 77 -8.84 -10.69 6.23
N LEU A 78 -8.50 -10.02 5.16
CA LEU A 78 -9.22 -10.12 3.89
C LEU A 78 -8.71 -11.35 3.10
N ARG A 79 -9.63 -12.00 2.41
CA ARG A 79 -9.32 -13.02 1.42
C ARG A 79 -9.48 -12.41 0.03
N ILE A 80 -8.38 -12.26 -0.69
CA ILE A 80 -8.38 -11.80 -2.07
C ILE A 80 -8.20 -13.03 -2.96
N ILE A 81 -9.19 -13.32 -3.78
CA ILE A 81 -9.16 -14.43 -4.72
C ILE A 81 -9.33 -13.84 -6.12
N LYS A 82 -8.49 -14.26 -7.05
CA LYS A 82 -8.60 -13.96 -8.48
C LYS A 82 -8.88 -15.27 -9.19
N ALA A 83 -10.11 -15.42 -9.69
CA ALA A 83 -10.47 -16.57 -10.52
C ALA A 83 -9.95 -16.38 -11.96
N PRO A 84 -9.64 -17.47 -12.69
CA PRO A 84 -9.09 -17.37 -14.06
C PRO A 84 -10.00 -16.62 -15.05
N GLU A 85 -11.31 -16.70 -14.84
CA GLU A 85 -12.35 -16.07 -15.69
C GLU A 85 -12.58 -14.60 -15.39
N GLU A 86 -12.12 -14.10 -14.25
CA GLU A 86 -12.27 -12.70 -13.87
C GLU A 86 -11.35 -11.81 -14.71
N LYS A 87 -11.94 -10.77 -15.32
CA LYS A 87 -11.22 -9.84 -16.19
C LYS A 87 -10.46 -8.75 -15.43
N ARG A 88 -10.95 -8.39 -14.24
CA ARG A 88 -10.36 -7.32 -13.41
C ARG A 88 -9.54 -7.93 -12.29
N GLN A 89 -8.55 -7.17 -11.81
CA GLN A 89 -7.68 -7.55 -10.70
C GLN A 89 -7.83 -6.52 -9.57
N TRP A 90 -7.73 -6.99 -8.33
CA TRP A 90 -7.57 -6.10 -7.20
C TRP A 90 -6.21 -5.41 -7.28
N GLY A 91 -6.22 -4.07 -7.10
CA GLY A 91 -4.98 -3.32 -7.04
C GLY A 91 -4.24 -3.20 -8.37
N GLU A 92 -4.94 -3.29 -9.52
CA GLU A 92 -4.34 -3.12 -10.85
C GLU A 92 -3.87 -1.68 -11.14
N THR A 93 -4.25 -0.72 -10.29
CA THR A 93 -3.87 0.69 -10.40
C THR A 93 -2.98 1.08 -9.24
N TRP A 94 -2.03 1.99 -9.45
CA TRP A 94 -1.17 2.51 -8.39
C TRP A 94 -1.98 3.18 -7.28
N HIS A 95 -1.78 2.72 -6.04
CA HIS A 95 -2.51 3.20 -4.89
C HIS A 95 -1.72 3.07 -3.59
N THR A 96 -2.16 3.80 -2.59
CA THR A 96 -1.90 3.56 -1.18
C THR A 96 -3.21 3.12 -0.57
N ASP A 97 -3.23 1.95 0.05
CA ASP A 97 -4.46 1.34 0.57
C ASP A 97 -5.21 2.28 1.51
N VAL A 98 -6.53 2.29 1.33
CA VAL A 98 -7.50 3.03 2.13
C VAL A 98 -7.12 4.48 2.44
N SER A 99 -6.39 5.14 1.52
CA SER A 99 -5.93 6.53 1.71
C SER A 99 -7.07 7.54 1.85
N TYR A 100 -8.31 7.14 1.61
CA TYR A 100 -9.52 7.92 1.88
C TYR A 100 -9.96 7.88 3.36
N ASN A 101 -9.33 7.04 4.21
CA ASN A 101 -9.62 7.03 5.65
C ASN A 101 -8.97 8.22 6.35
N PRO A 102 -9.57 8.75 7.44
CA PRO A 102 -8.96 9.85 8.22
C PRO A 102 -7.62 9.46 8.86
N LYS A 103 -7.44 8.17 9.15
CA LYS A 103 -6.19 7.55 9.60
C LYS A 103 -5.89 6.36 8.70
N PRO A 104 -5.15 6.56 7.60
CA PRO A 104 -4.81 5.47 6.69
C PRO A 104 -3.95 4.40 7.36
N THR A 105 -4.08 3.18 6.87
CA THR A 105 -3.31 2.02 7.34
C THR A 105 -1.80 2.28 7.25
N LYS A 106 -1.09 1.97 8.34
CA LYS A 106 0.37 2.17 8.42
C LYS A 106 1.13 1.09 7.65
N VAL A 107 0.76 -0.18 7.83
CA VAL A 107 1.44 -1.35 7.26
C VAL A 107 0.39 -2.38 6.84
N ILE A 108 0.65 -3.06 5.75
CA ILE A 108 -0.14 -4.19 5.28
C ILE A 108 0.75 -5.42 5.21
N ILE A 109 0.25 -6.53 5.72
CA ILE A 109 0.90 -7.84 5.65
C ILE A 109 0.08 -8.72 4.71
N LEU A 110 0.65 -9.01 3.54
CA LEU A 110 0.07 -9.90 2.55
C LEU A 110 0.71 -11.29 2.67
N ARG A 111 -0.12 -12.32 2.69
CA ARG A 111 0.33 -13.71 2.59
C ARG A 111 -0.25 -14.34 1.34
N SER A 112 0.59 -14.89 0.49
CA SER A 112 0.18 -15.66 -0.67
C SER A 112 -0.14 -17.11 -0.26
N ILE A 113 -1.28 -17.61 -0.70
CA ILE A 113 -1.73 -19.00 -0.44
C ILE A 113 -1.58 -19.83 -1.72
N LYS A 114 -1.99 -19.27 -2.84
CA LYS A 114 -1.88 -19.89 -4.16
C LYS A 114 -1.55 -18.81 -5.17
N VAL A 115 -0.55 -19.06 -5.97
CA VAL A 115 -0.08 -18.10 -6.98
C VAL A 115 -0.02 -18.76 -8.36
N PRO A 116 -0.26 -18.03 -9.45
CA PRO A 116 -0.10 -18.57 -10.79
C PRO A 116 1.40 -18.80 -11.08
N PRO A 117 1.74 -19.75 -11.96
CA PRO A 117 3.15 -19.98 -12.32
C PRO A 117 3.79 -18.80 -13.04
N VAL A 118 2.97 -17.96 -13.70
CA VAL A 118 3.39 -16.76 -14.43
C VAL A 118 2.38 -15.64 -14.20
N GLY A 119 2.88 -14.42 -13.96
CA GLY A 119 2.06 -13.25 -13.69
C GLY A 119 1.66 -13.12 -12.21
N GLY A 120 0.77 -12.17 -11.93
CA GLY A 120 0.33 -11.87 -10.55
C GLY A 120 1.39 -11.18 -9.69
N ASP A 121 2.47 -10.70 -10.27
CA ASP A 121 3.51 -9.96 -9.57
C ASP A 121 2.95 -8.65 -9.00
N THR A 122 3.53 -8.17 -7.91
CA THR A 122 3.18 -6.86 -7.34
C THR A 122 4.33 -5.88 -7.55
N MET A 123 3.98 -4.66 -7.96
CA MET A 123 4.92 -3.56 -8.06
C MET A 123 4.76 -2.59 -6.87
N PHE A 124 5.88 -2.05 -6.40
CA PHE A 124 5.93 -1.05 -5.35
C PHE A 124 6.75 0.14 -5.83
N SER A 125 6.40 1.35 -5.37
CA SER A 125 7.15 2.56 -5.69
C SER A 125 7.59 3.30 -4.43
N ASN A 126 8.81 3.85 -4.45
CA ASN A 126 9.41 4.58 -3.34
C ASN A 126 9.01 6.05 -3.37
N MET A 127 8.11 6.44 -2.49
CA MET A 127 7.59 7.80 -2.40
C MET A 127 8.57 8.81 -1.79
N GLU A 128 9.64 8.37 -1.11
CA GLU A 128 10.75 9.24 -0.69
C GLU A 128 11.55 9.69 -1.91
N ILE A 129 12.03 8.74 -2.74
CA ILE A 129 12.78 9.05 -3.96
C ILE A 129 11.92 9.86 -4.93
N ALA A 130 10.64 9.51 -5.08
CA ALA A 130 9.72 10.25 -5.92
C ALA A 130 9.59 11.72 -5.47
N TYR A 131 9.53 11.99 -4.16
CA TYR A 131 9.54 13.37 -3.67
C TYR A 131 10.91 14.04 -3.88
N ASP A 132 12.01 13.38 -3.53
CA ASP A 132 13.34 13.98 -3.58
C ASP A 132 13.72 14.42 -4.99
N THR A 133 13.31 13.64 -6.00
CA THR A 133 13.61 13.89 -7.42
C THR A 133 12.54 14.67 -8.16
N LEU A 134 11.44 15.05 -7.50
CA LEU A 134 10.41 15.90 -8.08
C LEU A 134 10.99 17.29 -8.37
N SER A 135 10.56 17.92 -9.46
CA SER A 135 11.03 19.25 -9.82
C SER A 135 10.71 20.29 -8.74
N ASP A 136 11.61 21.26 -8.53
CA ASP A 136 11.40 22.32 -7.54
C ASP A 136 10.12 23.10 -7.83
N LYS A 137 9.81 23.33 -9.11
CA LYS A 137 8.57 23.97 -9.56
C LYS A 137 7.32 23.27 -9.02
N ILE A 138 7.29 21.92 -9.02
CA ILE A 138 6.14 21.17 -8.49
C ILE A 138 6.20 21.13 -6.97
N LYS A 139 7.39 20.94 -6.37
CA LYS A 139 7.55 20.99 -4.91
C LYS A 139 7.01 22.27 -4.31
N ASP A 140 7.34 23.42 -4.89
CA ASP A 140 6.88 24.75 -4.44
C ASP A 140 5.35 24.88 -4.50
N LYS A 141 4.72 24.22 -5.48
CA LYS A 141 3.26 24.23 -5.63
C LYS A 141 2.53 23.33 -4.62
N VAL A 142 3.16 22.26 -4.15
CA VAL A 142 2.44 21.20 -3.41
C VAL A 142 2.89 20.99 -1.96
N ASN A 143 4.03 21.53 -1.53
CA ASN A 143 4.60 21.26 -0.19
C ASN A 143 3.61 21.52 0.96
N ASP A 144 2.82 22.56 0.88
CA ASP A 144 1.87 22.99 1.90
C ASP A 144 0.41 22.68 1.52
N LYS A 145 0.19 21.99 0.40
CA LYS A 145 -1.14 21.65 -0.08
C LYS A 145 -1.66 20.35 0.48
N ARG A 146 -2.97 20.26 0.48
CA ARG A 146 -3.71 19.04 0.81
C ARG A 146 -4.47 18.57 -0.43
N ALA A 147 -4.63 17.26 -0.54
CA ALA A 147 -5.43 16.65 -1.59
C ALA A 147 -6.60 15.88 -0.99
N ILE A 148 -7.72 15.85 -1.70
CA ILE A 148 -8.88 15.01 -1.39
C ILE A 148 -8.63 13.60 -1.91
N HIS A 149 -8.78 12.62 -1.02
CA HIS A 149 -8.82 11.20 -1.35
C HIS A 149 -10.24 10.68 -1.15
N SER A 150 -10.77 9.95 -2.11
CA SER A 150 -12.13 9.41 -2.09
C SER A 150 -12.15 7.95 -2.47
N SER A 151 -12.96 7.18 -1.77
CA SER A 151 -13.22 5.77 -2.06
C SER A 151 -13.97 5.55 -3.39
N LEU A 152 -14.59 6.59 -3.96
CA LEU A 152 -15.26 6.51 -5.28
C LEU A 152 -14.28 6.23 -6.43
N GLY A 153 -12.97 6.43 -6.24
CA GLY A 153 -11.97 5.91 -7.18
C GLY A 153 -12.00 4.39 -7.27
N ALA A 154 -12.34 3.74 -6.15
CA ALA A 154 -12.59 2.31 -6.09
C ALA A 154 -14.02 1.92 -6.54
N ALA A 155 -14.91 2.87 -6.82
CA ALA A 155 -16.29 2.57 -7.26
C ALA A 155 -16.35 1.79 -8.57
N ALA A 156 -15.32 1.89 -9.43
CA ALA A 156 -15.16 0.96 -10.54
C ALA A 156 -15.01 -0.51 -10.09
N PHE A 157 -14.68 -0.74 -8.82
CA PHE A 157 -14.62 -2.03 -8.15
C PHE A 157 -15.89 -2.37 -7.34
N VAL A 158 -16.91 -1.50 -7.32
CA VAL A 158 -18.17 -1.76 -6.58
C VAL A 158 -18.79 -3.08 -7.02
N ASP A 159 -18.68 -3.45 -8.29
CA ASP A 159 -19.16 -4.73 -8.76
C ASP A 159 -18.29 -5.89 -8.27
N ALA A 160 -16.98 -5.71 -8.19
CA ALA A 160 -16.07 -6.66 -7.51
C ALA A 160 -16.34 -6.73 -6.01
N TYR A 161 -16.72 -5.62 -5.36
CA TYR A 161 -17.14 -5.63 -3.95
C TYR A 161 -18.49 -6.34 -3.74
N LYS A 162 -19.38 -6.38 -4.74
CA LYS A 162 -20.64 -7.15 -4.69
C LYS A 162 -20.39 -8.66 -4.82
N GLU A 163 -19.39 -9.05 -5.58
CA GLU A 163 -18.98 -10.45 -5.74
C GLU A 163 -18.17 -10.96 -4.54
N MET A 164 -17.39 -10.10 -3.88
CA MET A 164 -16.84 -10.37 -2.58
C MET A 164 -17.93 -10.17 -1.53
N GLU A 165 -17.96 -10.96 -0.46
CA GLU A 165 -18.90 -10.78 0.64
C GLU A 165 -18.82 -9.35 1.21
N GLY A 166 -19.41 -8.40 0.47
CA GLY A 166 -19.49 -7.01 0.86
C GLY A 166 -20.31 -6.87 2.15
N ASN A 167 -19.98 -5.89 2.98
CA ASN A 167 -20.76 -5.59 4.18
C ASN A 167 -22.03 -4.80 3.91
N GLY A 168 -22.35 -4.53 2.62
CA GLY A 168 -23.52 -3.77 2.19
C GLY A 168 -23.35 -2.24 2.27
N ASN A 169 -22.22 -1.75 2.76
CA ASN A 169 -21.93 -0.32 2.81
C ASN A 169 -21.38 0.13 1.45
N LEU A 170 -22.04 1.11 0.83
CA LEU A 170 -21.65 1.74 -0.44
C LEU A 170 -21.51 3.27 -0.28
N ASP A 171 -21.45 3.78 0.97
CA ASP A 171 -21.26 5.19 1.22
C ASP A 171 -19.87 5.65 0.75
N GLU A 172 -19.80 6.88 0.24
CA GLU A 172 -18.53 7.50 -0.07
C GLU A 172 -17.80 7.87 1.22
N TYR A 173 -16.53 7.42 1.31
CA TYR A 173 -15.60 7.91 2.30
C TYR A 173 -14.60 8.84 1.62
N SER A 174 -14.45 10.03 2.18
CA SER A 174 -13.57 11.05 1.63
C SER A 174 -12.87 11.83 2.74
N ASN A 175 -11.56 11.98 2.63
CA ASN A 175 -10.75 12.78 3.53
C ASN A 175 -9.65 13.52 2.80
N SER A 176 -9.16 14.60 3.40
CA SER A 176 -8.02 15.31 2.87
C SER A 176 -6.74 14.95 3.62
N HIS A 177 -5.66 14.78 2.85
CA HIS A 177 -4.31 14.54 3.38
C HIS A 177 -3.31 15.52 2.78
N PRO A 178 -2.20 15.84 3.47
CA PRO A 178 -1.12 16.58 2.84
C PRO A 178 -0.62 15.87 1.58
N VAL A 179 -0.39 16.60 0.50
CA VAL A 179 0.24 16.06 -0.73
C VAL A 179 1.65 15.57 -0.44
N VAL A 180 2.36 16.30 0.41
CA VAL A 180 3.68 15.93 0.93
C VAL A 180 3.57 15.68 2.43
N ARG A 181 3.89 14.47 2.86
CA ARG A 181 3.90 14.07 4.27
C ARG A 181 5.32 13.87 4.78
N THR A 182 5.52 14.15 6.06
CA THR A 182 6.74 13.71 6.75
C THR A 182 6.48 12.34 7.36
N HIS A 183 7.31 11.36 7.02
CA HIS A 183 7.21 10.02 7.60
C HIS A 183 7.53 10.08 9.11
N PRO A 184 6.65 9.60 9.98
CA PRO A 184 6.74 9.86 11.43
C PRO A 184 7.97 9.22 12.11
N GLU A 185 8.50 8.14 11.56
CA GLU A 185 9.65 7.42 12.14
C GLU A 185 10.98 7.78 11.48
N THR A 186 10.98 8.10 10.18
CA THR A 186 12.23 8.42 9.46
C THR A 186 12.49 9.92 9.33
N GLY A 187 11.47 10.76 9.52
CA GLY A 187 11.55 12.21 9.30
C GLY A 187 11.66 12.62 7.82
N LYS A 188 11.68 11.69 6.90
CA LYS A 188 11.78 11.97 5.47
C LYS A 188 10.45 12.41 4.87
N LYS A 189 10.50 13.29 3.88
CA LYS A 189 9.34 13.71 3.12
C LYS A 189 8.98 12.63 2.08
N ILE A 190 7.68 12.42 1.88
CA ILE A 190 7.11 11.48 0.93
C ILE A 190 5.97 12.13 0.17
N LEU A 191 5.78 11.75 -1.08
CA LEU A 191 4.54 12.04 -1.81
C LEU A 191 3.42 11.15 -1.25
N TYR A 192 2.26 11.75 -1.00
CA TYR A 192 1.10 11.03 -0.47
C TYR A 192 -0.14 11.29 -1.32
N VAL A 193 -0.03 10.99 -2.60
CA VAL A 193 -1.10 11.00 -3.60
C VAL A 193 -0.99 9.75 -4.45
N ASN A 194 -2.10 9.30 -5.01
CA ASN A 194 -2.15 8.15 -5.91
C ASN A 194 -3.30 8.27 -6.92
N SER A 195 -3.14 7.65 -8.08
CA SER A 195 -4.09 7.75 -9.18
C SER A 195 -5.45 7.10 -8.90
N MET A 196 -5.52 6.16 -7.96
CA MET A 196 -6.78 5.47 -7.61
C MET A 196 -7.72 6.34 -6.77
N TYR A 197 -7.22 6.95 -5.71
CA TYR A 197 -8.06 7.60 -4.70
C TYR A 197 -7.96 9.11 -4.68
N THR A 198 -6.86 9.72 -5.16
CA THR A 198 -6.68 11.17 -5.12
C THR A 198 -7.53 11.85 -6.20
N LYS A 199 -8.39 12.78 -5.79
CA LYS A 199 -9.33 13.45 -6.68
C LYS A 199 -8.85 14.83 -7.12
N ARG A 200 -8.41 15.65 -6.18
CA ARG A 200 -7.93 17.00 -6.46
C ARG A 200 -7.05 17.54 -5.34
N ILE A 201 -6.21 18.49 -5.67
CA ILE A 201 -5.47 19.31 -4.70
C ILE A 201 -6.36 20.50 -4.31
N LEU A 202 -6.45 20.76 -3.01
CA LEU A 202 -7.20 21.89 -2.47
C LEU A 202 -6.47 23.21 -2.76
N ASP A 203 -7.23 24.29 -2.83
CA ASP A 203 -6.74 25.66 -3.07
C ASP A 203 -6.02 25.84 -4.43
N LEU A 204 -6.31 24.97 -5.39
CA LEU A 204 -5.96 25.12 -6.80
C LEU A 204 -7.24 25.04 -7.64
N ASP A 205 -7.24 25.66 -8.81
CA ASP A 205 -8.31 25.44 -9.78
C ASP A 205 -8.27 23.99 -10.31
N GLU A 206 -9.36 23.57 -10.91
CA GLU A 206 -9.56 22.15 -11.31
C GLU A 206 -8.54 21.73 -12.37
N ASN A 207 -8.22 22.60 -13.34
CA ASN A 207 -7.27 22.28 -14.40
C ASN A 207 -5.85 22.22 -13.84
N GLU A 208 -5.44 23.22 -13.06
CA GLU A 208 -4.11 23.24 -12.44
C GLU A 208 -3.91 22.04 -11.51
N SER A 209 -4.92 21.69 -10.70
CA SER A 209 -4.89 20.51 -9.83
C SER A 209 -4.71 19.23 -10.65
N SER A 210 -5.46 19.10 -11.75
CA SER A 210 -5.38 17.91 -12.61
C SER A 210 -4.01 17.78 -13.28
N ASP A 211 -3.49 18.90 -13.82
CA ASP A 211 -2.18 18.91 -14.49
C ASP A 211 -1.06 18.51 -13.53
N ILE A 212 -1.05 19.07 -12.31
CA ILE A 212 -0.05 18.77 -11.29
C ILE A 212 -0.16 17.31 -10.84
N LEU A 213 -1.38 16.80 -10.58
CA LEU A 213 -1.57 15.41 -10.18
C LEU A 213 -1.10 14.44 -11.27
N ASN A 214 -1.42 14.72 -12.52
CA ASN A 214 -0.98 13.90 -13.65
C ASN A 214 0.56 13.88 -13.77
N GLU A 215 1.22 15.03 -13.60
CA GLU A 215 2.68 15.11 -13.60
C GLU A 215 3.27 14.27 -12.44
N ILE A 216 2.71 14.39 -11.24
CA ILE A 216 3.15 13.61 -10.08
C ILE A 216 2.90 12.11 -10.29
N PHE A 217 1.74 11.70 -10.82
CA PHE A 217 1.44 10.29 -11.05
C PHE A 217 2.41 9.66 -12.06
N LEU A 218 2.68 10.33 -13.18
CA LEU A 218 3.68 9.87 -14.14
C LEU A 218 5.09 9.82 -13.53
N HIS A 219 5.43 10.78 -12.68
CA HIS A 219 6.72 10.81 -12.03
C HIS A 219 6.92 9.68 -11.03
N GLN A 220 5.94 9.42 -10.16
CA GLN A 220 6.05 8.39 -9.12
C GLN A 220 6.01 6.94 -9.67
N GLU A 221 5.56 6.76 -10.92
CA GLU A 221 5.50 5.47 -11.60
C GLU A 221 6.78 5.14 -12.39
N ARG A 222 7.81 5.99 -12.33
CA ARG A 222 9.07 5.75 -13.04
C ARG A 222 9.73 4.47 -12.56
N LEU A 223 10.21 3.68 -13.49
CA LEU A 223 10.85 2.38 -13.20
C LEU A 223 12.02 2.49 -12.23
N ASP A 224 12.76 3.61 -12.26
CA ASP A 224 13.89 3.87 -11.35
C ASP A 224 13.48 3.92 -9.87
N PHE A 225 12.20 4.17 -9.57
CA PHE A 225 11.68 4.28 -8.20
C PHE A 225 10.99 3.01 -7.74
N THR A 226 10.90 1.99 -8.59
CA THR A 226 10.05 0.83 -8.36
C THR A 226 10.84 -0.44 -8.09
N CYS A 227 10.18 -1.39 -7.45
CA CYS A 227 10.56 -2.79 -7.50
C CYS A 227 9.38 -3.65 -7.94
N ARG A 228 9.68 -4.81 -8.52
CA ARG A 228 8.70 -5.82 -8.90
C ARG A 228 8.97 -7.10 -8.14
N PHE A 229 7.97 -7.58 -7.42
CA PHE A 229 8.07 -8.79 -6.64
C PHE A 229 7.26 -9.93 -7.26
N LYS A 230 7.93 -11.03 -7.55
CA LYS A 230 7.31 -12.28 -7.98
C LYS A 230 6.98 -13.13 -6.76
N TRP A 231 5.69 -13.42 -6.59
CA TRP A 231 5.20 -14.23 -5.48
C TRP A 231 5.57 -15.71 -5.62
N THR A 232 5.73 -16.36 -4.48
CA THR A 232 5.71 -17.81 -4.29
C THR A 232 4.64 -18.14 -3.27
N GLU A 233 4.20 -19.39 -3.17
CA GLU A 233 3.32 -19.82 -2.08
C GLU A 233 4.08 -19.72 -0.74
N ASN A 234 3.39 -19.22 0.32
CA ASN A 234 3.92 -18.96 1.67
C ASN A 234 5.03 -17.94 1.76
#